data_6a00ca513e4ebed00992bf0e74530246
#
_entry.id   6a00ca513e4ebed00992bf0e74530246
#
_cell.length_a   1.000
_cell.length_b   1.000
_cell.length_c   1.000
_cell.angle_alpha   90.00
_cell.angle_beta   90.00
_cell.angle_gamma   90.00
#
_symmetry.space_group_name_H-M   'P 1'
#
loop_
_entity.id
_entity.type
_entity.pdbx_description
1 polymer ?
#
loop_
_entity_poly.entity_id
_entity_poly.type
_entity_poly.pdbx_seq_one_letter_code
_entity_poly.pdbx_strand_id
1 'polypeptide(L)'
;SAASDVYKRQPQGSGTVYVFVSASPELLEDMYTRERAHDLLYGVTSSDNKLDSVPQERAGDAVLTRAECVISPATRVRYVHQLLTAPRPRGDHDTSSALEIAHMHGAELQVRTAPFPHLVDMMPLHDREFDSTWISAWSHVSLRSVMLGIREKELDELCFHFGEKIALYFGFLNMYFTSLMPVAVLGLVFWATGESYNVVYASLLVTWACAFVEAWRLRERKLAVRWGTTGLSNVPERRAEFRPRTVRSDPATGEREEVFEWWRRELRMLAAVPVIACLAVVLIAALTVIFAIEILAAEVYDGPWKNVVPLVPTVLFSTCVPMILATAQSIAGKLTDWENHAAVNAYETSLTVKIFGLQTLVSFGGLVLTAYVYIPYGERIMQFVFERGLLEELLRLVSQRADVHIPTKPHFRVHPDRLQAQMFALCVTAQVTNTFMETVLPITLRVLDRWRAQLSGLLRRDQGRRSEPHRVSFANDSVERAFLDRVSAEFALPTYDTFQDYAEMATQFGNITLWSVIWPLAPVMGFLNNWFELRSDALKLCVNVRRAVPQRVERIGPVSYTHLRAHETDSYL
;
A
#
# COMPACT_ATOMS: atom_id res chain seq x y z
N SER A 1 11.13 -36.18 9.03
CA SER A 1 11.72 -34.85 9.21
C SER A 1 12.48 -34.49 7.92
N ALA A 2 11.81 -33.80 7.00
CA ALA A 2 12.48 -33.20 5.86
C ALA A 2 13.38 -32.11 6.42
N ALA A 3 14.66 -32.40 6.56
CA ALA A 3 15.64 -31.43 7.00
C ALA A 3 15.85 -30.44 5.87
N SER A 4 15.17 -29.30 5.97
CA SER A 4 15.62 -28.10 5.28
C SER A 4 17.00 -27.75 5.80
N ASP A 5 17.90 -27.36 4.93
CA ASP A 5 19.21 -26.86 5.35
C ASP A 5 18.99 -25.58 6.15
N VAL A 6 19.29 -25.64 7.45
CA VAL A 6 19.17 -24.51 8.37
C VAL A 6 20.57 -24.03 8.72
N TYR A 7 20.94 -22.85 8.21
CA TYR A 7 22.22 -22.21 8.52
C TYR A 7 22.01 -21.11 9.58
N LYS A 8 22.74 -21.21 10.68
CA LYS A 8 22.76 -20.19 11.73
C LYS A 8 23.98 -19.31 11.58
N ARG A 9 23.82 -18.00 11.54
CA ARG A 9 24.89 -17.01 11.45
C ARG A 9 24.66 -15.88 12.44
N GLN A 10 25.71 -15.40 13.07
CA GLN A 10 25.66 -14.31 14.02
C GLN A 10 26.59 -13.19 13.57
N PRO A 11 26.07 -11.95 13.34
CA PRO A 11 26.91 -10.79 13.11
C PRO A 11 27.74 -10.46 14.35
N GLN A 12 28.96 -10.01 14.14
CA GLN A 12 29.85 -9.68 15.26
C GLN A 12 29.32 -8.48 16.06
N GLY A 13 29.23 -8.65 17.39
CA GLY A 13 28.84 -7.59 18.31
C GLY A 13 27.33 -7.36 18.46
N SER A 14 26.49 -8.08 17.69
CA SER A 14 25.06 -8.07 17.90
C SER A 14 24.61 -9.34 18.62
N GLY A 15 23.66 -9.22 19.55
CA GLY A 15 23.00 -10.39 20.16
C GLY A 15 22.03 -11.09 19.21
N THR A 16 21.95 -10.66 17.94
CA THR A 16 21.00 -11.16 16.94
C THR A 16 21.58 -12.34 16.19
N VAL A 17 20.80 -13.40 16.02
CA VAL A 17 21.16 -14.60 15.25
C VAL A 17 20.28 -14.64 14.01
N TYR A 18 20.87 -14.75 12.84
CA TYR A 18 20.17 -14.99 11.59
C TYR A 18 20.08 -16.50 11.34
N VAL A 19 18.87 -16.95 11.02
CA VAL A 19 18.58 -18.33 10.67
C VAL A 19 18.08 -18.33 9.23
N PHE A 20 18.86 -18.94 8.31
CA PHE A 20 18.49 -19.07 6.91
C PHE A 20 17.79 -20.42 6.72
N VAL A 21 16.61 -20.39 6.12
CA VAL A 21 15.78 -21.57 5.88
C VAL A 21 15.55 -21.72 4.38
N SER A 22 15.80 -22.91 3.87
CA SER A 22 15.47 -23.30 2.51
C SER A 22 14.68 -24.61 2.54
N ALA A 23 13.86 -24.86 1.53
CA ALA A 23 13.12 -26.12 1.39
C ALA A 23 13.76 -26.98 0.29
N SER A 24 13.76 -28.32 0.48
CA SER A 24 14.25 -29.24 -0.53
C SER A 24 13.33 -29.22 -1.77
N PRO A 25 13.87 -29.48 -2.98
CA PRO A 25 13.06 -29.55 -4.20
C PRO A 25 11.90 -30.55 -4.11
N GLU A 26 12.14 -31.69 -3.48
CA GLU A 26 11.12 -32.74 -3.30
C GLU A 26 9.94 -32.26 -2.44
N LEU A 27 10.24 -31.53 -1.36
CA LEU A 27 9.22 -30.96 -0.50
C LEU A 27 8.40 -29.88 -1.23
N LEU A 28 9.08 -29.06 -2.03
CA LEU A 28 8.41 -28.02 -2.83
C LEU A 28 7.48 -28.64 -3.89
N GLU A 29 7.88 -29.76 -4.51
CA GLU A 29 7.07 -30.48 -5.48
C GLU A 29 5.85 -31.15 -4.83
N ASP A 30 6.02 -31.73 -3.65
CA ASP A 30 4.90 -32.27 -2.86
C ASP A 30 3.89 -31.17 -2.48
N MET A 31 4.37 -30.03 -2.00
CA MET A 31 3.51 -28.89 -1.69
C MET A 31 2.76 -28.36 -2.92
N TYR A 32 3.45 -28.28 -4.06
CA TYR A 32 2.85 -27.82 -5.32
C TYR A 32 1.75 -28.78 -5.78
N THR A 33 1.96 -30.09 -5.68
CA THR A 33 0.98 -31.12 -6.06
C THR A 33 -0.25 -31.06 -5.16
N ARG A 34 -0.06 -30.87 -3.86
CA ARG A 34 -1.15 -30.74 -2.88
C ARG A 34 -1.96 -29.46 -3.11
N GLU A 35 -1.29 -28.33 -3.29
CA GLU A 35 -1.98 -27.07 -3.59
C GLU A 35 -2.79 -27.19 -4.88
N ARG A 36 -2.24 -27.81 -5.92
CA ARG A 36 -2.95 -28.01 -7.19
C ARG A 36 -4.18 -28.91 -7.03
N ALA A 37 -4.06 -29.97 -6.25
CA ALA A 37 -5.21 -30.84 -5.93
C ALA A 37 -6.30 -30.09 -5.16
N HIS A 38 -5.91 -29.27 -4.19
CA HIS A 38 -6.81 -28.42 -3.44
C HIS A 38 -7.48 -27.35 -4.33
N ASP A 39 -6.74 -26.68 -5.18
CA ASP A 39 -7.25 -25.70 -6.13
C ASP A 39 -8.33 -26.30 -7.05
N LEU A 40 -8.12 -27.54 -7.53
CA LEU A 40 -9.10 -28.25 -8.35
C LEU A 40 -10.41 -28.52 -7.62
N LEU A 41 -10.38 -28.82 -6.31
CA LEU A 41 -11.58 -29.03 -5.50
C LEU A 41 -12.46 -27.78 -5.40
N TYR A 42 -11.84 -26.58 -5.42
CA TYR A 42 -12.54 -25.29 -5.38
C TYR A 42 -12.78 -24.68 -6.76
N GLY A 43 -12.50 -25.43 -7.84
CA GLY A 43 -12.73 -24.97 -9.21
C GLY A 43 -11.75 -23.92 -9.71
N VAL A 44 -10.56 -23.80 -9.08
CA VAL A 44 -9.49 -22.96 -9.57
C VAL A 44 -8.88 -23.59 -10.81
N THR A 45 -9.01 -22.91 -11.95
CA THR A 45 -8.40 -23.38 -13.20
C THR A 45 -6.94 -22.93 -13.26
N SER A 46 -6.04 -23.84 -12.90
CA SER A 46 -4.60 -23.62 -13.14
C SER A 46 -4.33 -23.74 -14.64
N SER A 47 -3.81 -22.66 -15.23
CA SER A 47 -3.33 -22.71 -16.62
C SER A 47 -2.07 -23.57 -16.65
N ASP A 48 -2.09 -24.68 -17.37
CA ASP A 48 -0.88 -25.50 -17.64
C ASP A 48 0.19 -24.73 -18.44
N ASN A 49 -0.17 -23.59 -19.03
CA ASN A 49 0.70 -22.73 -19.83
C ASN A 49 1.75 -21.94 -19.02
N LYS A 50 1.82 -22.06 -17.68
CA LYS A 50 2.96 -21.49 -16.92
C LYS A 50 4.31 -22.09 -17.37
N LEU A 51 4.29 -23.27 -18.01
CA LEU A 51 5.50 -23.92 -18.52
C LEU A 51 6.05 -23.24 -19.79
N ASP A 52 5.17 -22.66 -20.62
CA ASP A 52 5.55 -22.07 -21.91
C ASP A 52 6.05 -20.62 -21.77
N SER A 53 5.81 -19.98 -20.63
CA SER A 53 6.24 -18.59 -20.37
C SER A 53 7.58 -18.46 -19.66
N VAL A 54 8.23 -19.57 -19.31
CA VAL A 54 9.61 -19.55 -18.80
C VAL A 54 10.53 -19.19 -19.97
N PRO A 55 11.32 -18.09 -19.89
CA PRO A 55 12.27 -17.77 -20.94
C PRO A 55 13.24 -18.93 -21.12
N GLN A 56 13.15 -19.63 -22.25
CA GLN A 56 14.01 -20.76 -22.61
C GLN A 56 15.52 -20.39 -22.68
N GLU A 57 15.82 -19.10 -22.73
CA GLU A 57 17.20 -18.60 -22.83
C GLU A 57 18.01 -18.74 -21.53
N ARG A 58 17.38 -19.00 -20.36
CA ARG A 58 18.13 -19.24 -19.11
C ARG A 58 18.44 -20.72 -18.83
N ALA A 59 17.96 -21.63 -19.64
CA ALA A 59 18.20 -23.07 -19.51
C ALA A 59 19.59 -23.51 -20.04
N GLY A 60 20.47 -22.57 -20.33
CA GLY A 60 21.64 -22.82 -21.16
C GLY A 60 22.80 -23.59 -20.52
N ASP A 61 22.98 -23.66 -19.20
CA ASP A 61 24.18 -24.32 -18.64
C ASP A 61 24.04 -25.01 -17.28
N ALA A 62 22.86 -25.10 -16.71
CA ALA A 62 22.62 -25.89 -15.50
C ALA A 62 21.54 -26.95 -15.78
N VAL A 63 21.80 -28.19 -15.46
CA VAL A 63 20.79 -29.25 -15.41
C VAL A 63 19.86 -28.94 -14.25
N LEU A 64 18.90 -28.05 -14.52
CA LEU A 64 17.83 -27.74 -13.54
C LEU A 64 16.98 -29.00 -13.36
N THR A 65 16.73 -29.39 -12.15
CA THR A 65 15.79 -30.48 -11.86
C THR A 65 14.40 -30.08 -12.36
N ARG A 66 13.55 -31.05 -12.72
CA ARG A 66 12.19 -30.82 -13.24
C ARG A 66 11.36 -29.92 -12.30
N ALA A 67 11.58 -30.04 -10.99
CA ALA A 67 10.95 -29.21 -9.97
C ALA A 67 11.38 -27.73 -10.04
N GLU A 68 12.62 -27.45 -10.42
CA GLU A 68 13.15 -26.07 -10.55
C GLU A 68 12.58 -25.34 -11.76
N CYS A 69 12.17 -26.08 -12.81
CA CYS A 69 11.53 -25.49 -13.99
C CYS A 69 10.04 -25.19 -13.79
N VAL A 70 9.35 -25.90 -12.87
CA VAL A 70 7.89 -25.83 -12.70
C VAL A 70 7.47 -24.79 -11.64
N ILE A 71 8.27 -24.58 -10.58
CA ILE A 71 7.91 -23.77 -9.43
C ILE A 71 8.57 -22.39 -9.52
N SER A 72 7.76 -21.32 -9.59
CA SER A 72 8.28 -19.95 -9.67
C SER A 72 9.02 -19.54 -8.37
N PRO A 73 10.00 -18.62 -8.44
CA PRO A 73 10.67 -18.06 -7.26
C PRO A 73 9.68 -17.49 -6.23
N ALA A 74 8.59 -16.85 -6.69
CA ALA A 74 7.51 -16.37 -5.82
C ALA A 74 6.84 -17.52 -5.07
N THR A 75 6.48 -18.59 -5.77
CA THR A 75 5.85 -19.77 -5.17
C THR A 75 6.76 -20.46 -4.16
N ARG A 76 8.07 -20.56 -4.45
CA ARG A 76 9.06 -21.13 -3.51
C ARG A 76 9.11 -20.34 -2.20
N VAL A 77 9.21 -19.02 -2.28
CA VAL A 77 9.22 -18.14 -1.10
C VAL A 77 7.92 -18.27 -0.30
N ARG A 78 6.78 -18.33 -0.98
CA ARG A 78 5.47 -18.51 -0.36
C ARG A 78 5.37 -19.85 0.39
N TYR A 79 5.82 -20.94 -0.21
CA TYR A 79 5.79 -22.26 0.42
C TYR A 79 6.70 -22.33 1.65
N VAL A 80 7.92 -21.78 1.56
CA VAL A 80 8.82 -21.71 2.74
C VAL A 80 8.16 -20.90 3.87
N HIS A 81 7.53 -19.77 3.53
CA HIS A 81 6.82 -18.97 4.53
C HIS A 81 5.64 -19.73 5.15
N GLN A 82 4.84 -20.44 4.35
CA GLN A 82 3.74 -21.27 4.83
C GLN A 82 4.22 -22.42 5.73
N LEU A 83 5.32 -23.10 5.38
CA LEU A 83 5.93 -24.12 6.25
C LEU A 83 6.36 -23.58 7.62
N LEU A 84 6.73 -22.32 7.68
CA LEU A 84 7.13 -21.68 8.94
C LEU A 84 5.91 -21.22 9.76
N THR A 85 4.88 -20.66 9.12
CA THR A 85 3.77 -19.95 9.78
C THR A 85 2.50 -20.76 9.94
N ALA A 86 2.27 -21.77 9.08
CA ALA A 86 1.06 -22.59 9.14
C ALA A 86 0.92 -23.30 10.50
N PRO A 87 -0.32 -23.52 10.97
CA PRO A 87 -0.58 -24.17 12.25
C PRO A 87 -0.04 -25.62 12.27
N ARG A 88 0.36 -26.07 13.45
CA ARG A 88 0.79 -27.46 13.65
C ARG A 88 -0.40 -28.41 13.57
N PRO A 89 -0.18 -29.65 13.07
CA PRO A 89 -1.22 -30.68 13.17
C PRO A 89 -1.51 -30.92 14.66
N ARG A 90 -2.73 -30.68 15.09
CA ARG A 90 -3.19 -31.10 16.42
C ARG A 90 -3.40 -32.60 16.37
N GLY A 91 -2.42 -33.34 16.92
CA GLY A 91 -2.43 -34.79 16.97
C GLY A 91 -3.70 -35.34 17.64
N ASP A 92 -4.24 -36.32 17.03
CA ASP A 92 -5.06 -37.41 17.51
C ASP A 92 -6.28 -37.77 16.64
N HIS A 93 -6.13 -37.75 15.33
CA HIS A 93 -7.08 -38.50 14.49
C HIS A 93 -6.37 -39.09 13.27
N ASP A 94 -6.38 -40.45 13.24
CA ASP A 94 -6.18 -41.29 12.05
C ASP A 94 -7.30 -41.04 11.01
N THR A 95 -7.36 -39.86 10.45
CA THR A 95 -8.26 -39.54 9.34
C THR A 95 -7.45 -39.14 8.13
N SER A 96 -7.17 -40.16 7.33
CA SER A 96 -6.67 -40.03 5.96
C SER A 96 -7.75 -39.47 5.02
N SER A 97 -8.44 -38.38 5.39
CA SER A 97 -9.34 -37.71 4.47
C SER A 97 -8.54 -36.92 3.45
N ALA A 98 -8.96 -36.98 2.19
CA ALA A 98 -8.31 -36.28 1.10
C ALA A 98 -8.19 -34.74 1.34
N LEU A 99 -9.04 -34.18 2.22
CA LEU A 99 -9.01 -32.78 2.63
C LEU A 99 -7.93 -32.46 3.70
N GLU A 100 -7.61 -33.38 4.61
CA GLU A 100 -6.47 -33.21 5.53
C GLU A 100 -5.12 -33.20 4.79
N ILE A 101 -5.05 -33.90 3.65
CA ILE A 101 -3.89 -33.87 2.76
C ILE A 101 -3.68 -32.45 2.18
N ALA A 102 -4.75 -31.69 1.99
CA ALA A 102 -4.71 -30.34 1.44
C ALA A 102 -4.28 -29.27 2.48
N HIS A 103 -4.49 -29.51 3.79
CA HIS A 103 -4.04 -28.58 4.82
C HIS A 103 -2.53 -28.66 4.99
N MET A 104 -1.83 -27.59 4.60
CA MET A 104 -0.40 -27.47 4.83
C MET A 104 -0.13 -27.26 6.32
N HIS A 105 0.51 -28.24 6.93
CA HIS A 105 0.97 -28.14 8.31
C HIS A 105 2.35 -27.49 8.38
N GLY A 106 2.52 -26.54 9.30
CA GLY A 106 3.74 -25.80 9.49
C GLY A 106 4.31 -25.86 10.91
N ALA A 107 5.29 -25.01 11.17
CA ALA A 107 5.95 -24.91 12.47
C ALA A 107 5.20 -23.97 13.45
N GLU A 108 4.15 -23.28 13.01
CA GLU A 108 3.36 -22.30 13.80
C GLU A 108 4.24 -21.18 14.39
N LEU A 109 5.26 -20.75 13.64
CA LEU A 109 6.13 -19.67 14.07
C LEU A 109 5.38 -18.34 13.95
N GLN A 110 5.15 -17.70 15.08
CA GLN A 110 4.56 -16.36 15.13
C GLN A 110 5.56 -15.37 15.73
N VAL A 111 5.73 -14.23 15.06
CA VAL A 111 6.67 -13.18 15.45
C VAL A 111 6.25 -12.57 16.79
N ARG A 112 7.17 -12.50 17.74
CA ARG A 112 7.01 -11.88 19.08
C ARG A 112 5.86 -12.40 19.94
N THR A 113 5.34 -13.58 19.65
CA THR A 113 4.27 -14.22 20.42
C THR A 113 4.80 -15.44 21.20
N ALA A 114 4.14 -15.81 22.27
CA ALA A 114 4.41 -17.09 22.90
C ALA A 114 3.95 -18.21 21.93
N PRO A 115 4.73 -19.27 21.63
CA PRO A 115 5.93 -19.71 22.38
C PRO A 115 7.27 -19.16 21.88
N PHE A 116 7.30 -18.23 20.90
CA PHE A 116 8.54 -17.74 20.29
C PHE A 116 8.84 -16.24 20.55
N PRO A 117 9.02 -15.81 21.83
CA PRO A 117 9.20 -14.40 22.17
C PRO A 117 10.50 -13.80 21.61
N HIS A 118 11.49 -14.64 21.28
CA HIS A 118 12.78 -14.21 20.73
C HIS A 118 12.81 -14.14 19.20
N LEU A 119 11.76 -14.58 18.53
CA LEU A 119 11.63 -14.42 17.08
C LEU A 119 11.26 -12.97 16.76
N VAL A 120 12.22 -12.22 16.27
CA VAL A 120 12.05 -10.78 16.02
C VAL A 120 11.25 -10.55 14.75
N ASP A 121 11.61 -11.25 13.65
CA ASP A 121 10.96 -11.10 12.36
C ASP A 121 11.33 -12.22 11.39
N MET A 122 10.59 -12.34 10.28
CA MET A 122 10.85 -13.27 9.19
C MET A 122 10.70 -12.52 7.86
N MET A 123 11.66 -12.67 6.96
CA MET A 123 11.61 -12.02 5.65
C MET A 123 12.29 -12.85 4.56
N PRO A 124 11.82 -12.81 3.32
CA PRO A 124 12.57 -13.28 2.17
C PRO A 124 13.66 -12.26 1.78
N LEU A 125 14.74 -12.75 1.18
CA LEU A 125 15.83 -11.90 0.68
C LEU A 125 15.57 -11.46 -0.75
N HIS A 126 16.06 -10.27 -1.11
CA HIS A 126 16.05 -9.77 -2.48
C HIS A 126 17.03 -10.53 -3.39
N ASP A 127 16.59 -10.76 -4.61
CA ASP A 127 17.43 -11.20 -5.71
C ASP A 127 17.89 -9.98 -6.53
N ARG A 128 19.05 -9.46 -6.20
CA ARG A 128 19.57 -8.22 -6.80
C ARG A 128 19.89 -8.35 -8.30
N GLU A 129 20.20 -9.55 -8.76
CA GLU A 129 20.44 -9.78 -10.18
C GLU A 129 19.15 -9.62 -10.97
N PHE A 130 18.08 -10.25 -10.50
CA PHE A 130 16.75 -10.07 -11.08
C PHE A 130 16.31 -8.60 -10.98
N ASP A 131 16.37 -7.99 -9.80
CA ASP A 131 15.89 -6.63 -9.55
C ASP A 131 16.57 -5.61 -10.47
N SER A 132 17.90 -5.68 -10.60
CA SER A 132 18.67 -4.78 -11.48
C SER A 132 18.38 -5.00 -12.96
N THR A 133 18.22 -6.25 -13.38
CA THR A 133 17.95 -6.62 -14.78
C THR A 133 16.54 -6.20 -15.17
N TRP A 134 15.56 -6.47 -14.31
CA TRP A 134 14.16 -6.12 -14.54
C TRP A 134 13.96 -4.60 -14.64
N ILE A 135 14.52 -3.83 -13.68
CA ILE A 135 14.46 -2.36 -13.74
C ILE A 135 15.11 -1.86 -15.03
N SER A 136 16.30 -2.32 -15.36
CA SER A 136 17.03 -1.85 -16.54
C SER A 136 16.31 -2.16 -17.85
N ALA A 137 15.54 -3.24 -17.92
CA ALA A 137 14.85 -3.67 -19.14
C ALA A 137 13.82 -2.65 -19.65
N TRP A 138 13.14 -1.92 -18.78
CA TRP A 138 12.06 -1.02 -19.17
C TRP A 138 12.19 0.42 -18.67
N SER A 139 13.08 0.72 -17.68
CA SER A 139 13.20 2.05 -17.10
C SER A 139 13.91 3.05 -18.02
N HIS A 140 14.58 2.60 -19.08
CA HIS A 140 15.24 3.49 -20.03
C HIS A 140 14.26 4.46 -20.68
N VAL A 141 14.61 5.74 -20.70
CA VAL A 141 13.83 6.78 -21.32
C VAL A 141 13.86 6.63 -22.84
N SER A 142 12.84 6.00 -23.40
CA SER A 142 12.56 5.96 -24.83
C SER A 142 11.16 6.51 -25.09
N LEU A 143 10.91 7.02 -26.29
CA LEU A 143 9.59 7.55 -26.63
C LEU A 143 8.48 6.52 -26.38
N ARG A 144 8.78 5.25 -26.61
CA ARG A 144 7.86 4.14 -26.36
C ARG A 144 7.62 3.90 -24.86
N SER A 145 8.65 3.92 -24.01
CA SER A 145 8.51 3.71 -22.57
C SER A 145 7.82 4.89 -21.88
N VAL A 146 7.92 6.09 -22.47
CA VAL A 146 7.18 7.28 -22.02
C VAL A 146 5.70 7.17 -22.32
N MET A 147 5.31 6.51 -23.44
CA MET A 147 3.90 6.41 -23.85
C MET A 147 3.20 5.13 -23.42
N LEU A 148 3.90 4.00 -23.31
CA LEU A 148 3.31 2.68 -23.15
C LEU A 148 3.65 1.99 -21.81
N GLY A 149 4.58 2.54 -21.02
CA GLY A 149 4.97 1.97 -19.73
C GLY A 149 5.55 0.55 -19.82
N ILE A 150 5.12 -0.33 -18.93
CA ILE A 150 5.59 -1.72 -18.80
C ILE A 150 4.91 -2.61 -19.84
N ARG A 151 5.68 -3.48 -20.50
CA ARG A 151 5.13 -4.49 -21.44
C ARG A 151 4.59 -5.71 -20.67
N GLU A 152 3.76 -6.48 -21.36
CA GLU A 152 3.18 -7.72 -20.81
C GLU A 152 4.24 -8.72 -20.35
N LYS A 153 5.38 -8.81 -21.09
CA LYS A 153 6.50 -9.71 -20.74
C LYS A 153 7.14 -9.33 -19.40
N GLU A 154 7.46 -8.06 -19.20
CA GLU A 154 8.04 -7.58 -17.95
C GLU A 154 7.07 -7.70 -16.76
N LEU A 155 5.76 -7.60 -17.06
CA LEU A 155 4.72 -7.79 -16.06
C LEU A 155 4.61 -9.27 -15.63
N ASP A 156 4.75 -10.21 -16.57
CA ASP A 156 4.79 -11.64 -16.27
C ASP A 156 6.06 -12.03 -15.50
N GLU A 157 7.20 -11.45 -15.85
CA GLU A 157 8.45 -11.63 -15.09
C GLU A 157 8.31 -11.13 -13.66
N LEU A 158 7.63 -10.00 -13.47
CA LEU A 158 7.33 -9.47 -12.14
C LEU A 158 6.43 -10.42 -11.36
N CYS A 159 5.36 -10.92 -11.98
CA CYS A 159 4.46 -11.91 -11.39
C CYS A 159 5.20 -13.20 -10.99
N PHE A 160 6.07 -13.68 -11.85
CA PHE A 160 6.88 -14.88 -11.61
C PHE A 160 7.81 -14.73 -10.40
N HIS A 161 8.34 -13.52 -10.15
CA HIS A 161 9.33 -13.27 -9.11
C HIS A 161 8.73 -12.74 -7.79
N PHE A 162 7.76 -11.81 -7.83
CA PHE A 162 7.17 -11.17 -6.66
C PHE A 162 5.75 -11.64 -6.34
N GLY A 163 5.10 -12.37 -7.25
CA GLY A 163 3.75 -12.88 -7.09
C GLY A 163 2.67 -11.99 -7.67
N GLU A 164 1.44 -12.52 -7.68
CA GLU A 164 0.30 -11.96 -8.39
C GLU A 164 -0.18 -10.64 -7.76
N LYS A 165 -0.15 -10.48 -6.45
CA LYS A 165 -0.60 -9.26 -5.75
C LYS A 165 0.17 -8.02 -6.21
N ILE A 166 1.49 -8.12 -6.29
CA ILE A 166 2.36 -7.02 -6.71
C ILE A 166 2.24 -6.80 -8.23
N ALA A 167 2.21 -7.87 -9.01
CA ALA A 167 2.06 -7.76 -10.46
C ALA A 167 0.73 -7.12 -10.87
N LEU A 168 -0.37 -7.40 -10.15
CA LEU A 168 -1.66 -6.74 -10.38
C LEU A 168 -1.59 -5.24 -10.13
N TYR A 169 -0.86 -4.80 -9.08
CA TYR A 169 -0.66 -3.38 -8.83
C TYR A 169 0.04 -2.68 -10.00
N PHE A 170 1.17 -3.22 -10.44
CA PHE A 170 1.88 -2.64 -11.60
C PHE A 170 1.06 -2.72 -12.90
N GLY A 171 0.27 -3.78 -13.07
CA GLY A 171 -0.68 -3.91 -14.18
C GLY A 171 -1.77 -2.83 -14.14
N PHE A 172 -2.29 -2.51 -12.96
CA PHE A 172 -3.25 -1.43 -12.72
C PHE A 172 -2.62 -0.06 -13.00
N LEU A 173 -1.49 0.24 -12.37
CA LEU A 173 -0.79 1.51 -12.52
C LEU A 173 -0.41 1.77 -13.99
N ASN A 174 0.08 0.76 -14.69
CA ASN A 174 0.41 0.86 -16.11
C ASN A 174 -0.82 1.14 -16.99
N MET A 175 -1.95 0.48 -16.72
CA MET A 175 -3.18 0.73 -17.45
C MET A 175 -3.75 2.10 -17.13
N TYR A 176 -3.72 2.53 -15.88
CA TYR A 176 -4.16 3.85 -15.46
C TYR A 176 -3.32 4.94 -16.12
N PHE A 177 -1.99 4.82 -16.06
CA PHE A 177 -1.06 5.70 -16.75
C PHE A 177 -1.38 5.86 -18.24
N THR A 178 -1.52 4.74 -18.96
CA THR A 178 -1.80 4.80 -20.40
C THR A 178 -3.19 5.36 -20.73
N SER A 179 -4.18 5.09 -19.87
CA SER A 179 -5.55 5.61 -20.05
C SER A 179 -5.69 7.10 -19.75
N LEU A 180 -4.78 7.68 -18.97
CA LEU A 180 -4.75 9.12 -18.70
C LEU A 180 -4.29 9.94 -19.90
N MET A 181 -3.55 9.36 -20.84
CA MET A 181 -3.03 10.09 -22.00
C MET A 181 -4.13 10.83 -22.81
N PRO A 182 -5.22 10.18 -23.27
CA PRO A 182 -6.28 10.89 -23.99
C PRO A 182 -6.96 11.96 -23.14
N VAL A 183 -7.09 11.75 -21.83
CA VAL A 183 -7.69 12.72 -20.91
C VAL A 183 -6.78 13.92 -20.67
N ALA A 184 -5.47 13.69 -20.62
CA ALA A 184 -4.48 14.74 -20.53
C ALA A 184 -4.51 15.66 -21.77
N VAL A 185 -4.60 15.07 -22.97
CA VAL A 185 -4.77 15.82 -24.21
C VAL A 185 -6.08 16.61 -24.19
N LEU A 186 -7.19 15.98 -23.77
CA LEU A 186 -8.48 16.63 -23.62
C LEU A 186 -8.39 17.82 -22.64
N GLY A 187 -7.79 17.62 -21.47
CA GLY A 187 -7.58 18.66 -20.46
C GLY A 187 -6.76 19.84 -20.99
N LEU A 188 -5.69 19.55 -21.76
CA LEU A 188 -4.87 20.58 -22.39
C LEU A 188 -5.66 21.43 -23.39
N VAL A 189 -6.52 20.80 -24.20
CA VAL A 189 -7.39 21.50 -25.17
C VAL A 189 -8.36 22.43 -24.44
N PHE A 190 -9.07 21.95 -23.43
CA PHE A 190 -10.02 22.78 -22.67
C PHE A 190 -9.33 23.88 -21.84
N TRP A 191 -8.12 23.62 -21.34
CA TRP A 191 -7.33 24.67 -20.70
C TRP A 191 -6.94 25.77 -21.69
N ALA A 192 -6.54 25.42 -22.92
CA ALA A 192 -6.16 26.38 -23.95
C ALA A 192 -7.35 27.24 -24.43
N THR A 193 -8.59 26.76 -24.34
CA THR A 193 -9.79 27.55 -24.63
C THR A 193 -10.15 28.55 -23.54
N GLY A 194 -9.53 28.45 -22.36
CA GLY A 194 -9.77 29.34 -21.22
C GLY A 194 -11.11 29.11 -20.51
N GLU A 195 -11.84 28.04 -20.83
CA GLU A 195 -13.14 27.73 -20.24
C GLU A 195 -12.98 26.83 -19.01
N SER A 196 -13.17 27.39 -17.82
CA SER A 196 -13.36 26.64 -16.59
C SER A 196 -14.83 26.27 -16.41
N TYR A 197 -15.10 25.16 -15.72
CA TYR A 197 -16.46 24.66 -15.43
C TYR A 197 -17.29 24.27 -16.68
N ASN A 198 -16.63 23.79 -17.74
CA ASN A 198 -17.31 23.37 -18.95
C ASN A 198 -18.03 22.03 -18.77
N VAL A 199 -19.35 22.00 -19.05
CA VAL A 199 -20.22 20.81 -18.90
C VAL A 199 -19.84 19.70 -19.87
N VAL A 200 -19.38 20.04 -21.08
CA VAL A 200 -18.95 19.04 -22.09
C VAL A 200 -17.71 18.32 -21.58
N TYR A 201 -16.74 19.08 -21.04
CA TYR A 201 -15.53 18.51 -20.43
C TYR A 201 -15.90 17.57 -19.28
N ALA A 202 -16.77 18.00 -18.36
CA ALA A 202 -17.25 17.17 -17.25
C ALA A 202 -17.89 15.86 -17.72
N SER A 203 -18.75 15.93 -18.75
CA SER A 203 -19.43 14.75 -19.30
C SER A 203 -18.45 13.76 -19.92
N LEU A 204 -17.43 14.26 -20.63
CA LEU A 204 -16.37 13.42 -21.22
C LEU A 204 -15.51 12.75 -20.12
N LEU A 205 -15.20 13.47 -19.05
CA LEU A 205 -14.48 12.91 -17.90
C LEU A 205 -15.26 11.78 -17.23
N VAL A 206 -16.53 11.97 -16.94
CA VAL A 206 -17.37 10.92 -16.34
C VAL A 206 -17.46 9.71 -17.26
N THR A 207 -17.65 9.93 -18.57
CA THR A 207 -17.67 8.83 -19.55
C THR A 207 -16.35 8.06 -19.57
N TRP A 208 -15.22 8.78 -19.56
CA TRP A 208 -13.90 8.15 -19.46
C TRP A 208 -13.75 7.37 -18.17
N ALA A 209 -14.15 7.93 -17.03
CA ALA A 209 -14.03 7.27 -15.73
C ALA A 209 -14.79 5.94 -15.70
N CYS A 210 -16.05 5.93 -16.19
CA CYS A 210 -16.83 4.70 -16.31
C CYS A 210 -16.17 3.69 -17.26
N ALA A 211 -15.71 4.16 -18.43
CA ALA A 211 -15.05 3.30 -19.42
C ALA A 211 -13.73 2.71 -18.87
N PHE A 212 -12.95 3.50 -18.14
CA PHE A 212 -11.71 3.03 -17.52
C PHE A 212 -11.97 1.91 -16.51
N VAL A 213 -12.94 2.10 -15.64
CA VAL A 213 -13.28 1.11 -14.60
C VAL A 213 -13.70 -0.22 -15.23
N GLU A 214 -14.56 -0.19 -16.24
CA GLU A 214 -14.98 -1.42 -16.94
C GLU A 214 -13.83 -2.06 -17.73
N ALA A 215 -13.00 -1.25 -18.37
CA ALA A 215 -11.80 -1.75 -19.07
C ALA A 215 -10.81 -2.39 -18.10
N TRP A 216 -10.64 -1.83 -16.87
CA TRP A 216 -9.80 -2.44 -15.84
C TRP A 216 -10.36 -3.80 -15.39
N ARG A 217 -11.66 -3.90 -15.13
CA ARG A 217 -12.32 -5.16 -14.78
C ARG A 217 -12.07 -6.27 -15.81
N LEU A 218 -12.16 -5.91 -17.09
CA LEU A 218 -11.88 -6.85 -18.18
C LEU A 218 -10.40 -7.26 -18.21
N ARG A 219 -9.48 -6.31 -17.97
CA ARG A 219 -8.05 -6.59 -17.94
C ARG A 219 -7.68 -7.45 -16.73
N GLU A 220 -8.20 -7.15 -15.56
CA GLU A 220 -8.01 -7.93 -14.33
C GLU A 220 -8.41 -9.41 -14.55
N ARG A 221 -9.58 -9.66 -15.14
CA ARG A 221 -10.01 -11.02 -15.49
C ARG A 221 -9.07 -11.70 -16.49
N LYS A 222 -8.59 -10.98 -17.51
CA LYS A 222 -7.61 -11.51 -18.47
C LYS A 222 -6.29 -11.89 -17.79
N LEU A 223 -5.82 -11.08 -16.86
CA LEU A 223 -4.61 -11.36 -16.08
C LEU A 223 -4.82 -12.57 -15.16
N ALA A 224 -5.99 -12.68 -14.49
CA ALA A 224 -6.33 -13.82 -13.67
C ALA A 224 -6.34 -15.14 -14.47
N VAL A 225 -6.89 -15.14 -15.69
CA VAL A 225 -6.84 -16.30 -16.59
C VAL A 225 -5.39 -16.59 -17.00
N ARG A 226 -4.62 -15.58 -17.38
CA ARG A 226 -3.23 -15.72 -17.84
C ARG A 226 -2.32 -16.29 -16.74
N TRP A 227 -2.50 -15.84 -15.50
CA TRP A 227 -1.69 -16.29 -14.36
C TRP A 227 -2.26 -17.52 -13.63
N GLY A 228 -3.42 -18.03 -14.08
CA GLY A 228 -4.05 -19.22 -13.51
C GLY A 228 -4.56 -19.00 -12.08
N THR A 229 -5.07 -17.81 -11.79
CA THR A 229 -5.65 -17.45 -10.48
C THR A 229 -7.18 -17.34 -10.50
N THR A 230 -7.81 -17.72 -11.62
CA THR A 230 -9.26 -17.66 -11.76
C THR A 230 -9.95 -18.63 -10.80
N GLY A 231 -10.92 -18.13 -10.02
CA GLY A 231 -11.62 -18.90 -9.00
C GLY A 231 -10.91 -18.97 -7.65
N LEU A 232 -9.74 -18.34 -7.51
CA LEU A 232 -8.99 -18.33 -6.25
C LEU A 232 -9.76 -17.65 -5.11
N SER A 233 -10.65 -16.73 -5.41
CA SER A 233 -11.55 -16.11 -4.43
C SER A 233 -12.48 -17.10 -3.71
N ASN A 234 -12.68 -18.28 -4.28
CA ASN A 234 -13.48 -19.36 -3.68
C ASN A 234 -12.69 -20.21 -2.68
N VAL A 235 -11.34 -20.12 -2.72
CA VAL A 235 -10.47 -20.86 -1.79
C VAL A 235 -10.41 -20.10 -0.47
N PRO A 236 -10.92 -20.65 0.63
CA PRO A 236 -10.88 -20.00 1.93
C PRO A 236 -9.47 -20.07 2.52
N GLU A 237 -8.68 -19.02 2.35
CA GLU A 237 -7.43 -18.89 3.10
C GLU A 237 -7.76 -18.48 4.54
N ARG A 238 -7.66 -19.44 5.47
CA ARG A 238 -8.02 -19.24 6.86
C ARG A 238 -6.98 -18.38 7.58
N ARG A 239 -7.44 -17.37 8.30
CA ARG A 239 -6.60 -16.48 9.08
C ARG A 239 -6.10 -17.19 10.36
N ALA A 240 -4.80 -17.05 10.69
CA ALA A 240 -4.19 -17.67 11.87
C ALA A 240 -4.78 -17.14 13.19
N GLU A 241 -5.17 -15.87 13.25
CA GLU A 241 -5.76 -15.24 14.45
C GLU A 241 -7.28 -15.50 14.60
N PHE A 242 -7.89 -16.22 13.66
CA PHE A 242 -9.31 -16.56 13.74
C PHE A 242 -9.62 -17.39 14.98
N ARG A 243 -10.61 -16.97 15.76
CA ARG A 243 -11.05 -17.65 16.99
C ARG A 243 -12.42 -18.28 16.79
N PRO A 244 -12.47 -19.57 16.47
CA PRO A 244 -13.74 -20.28 16.32
C PRO A 244 -14.46 -20.36 17.66
N ARG A 245 -15.80 -20.44 17.62
CA ARG A 245 -16.62 -20.59 18.83
C ARG A 245 -17.42 -21.89 18.85
N THR A 246 -17.85 -22.32 17.68
CA THR A 246 -18.70 -23.51 17.51
C THR A 246 -18.06 -24.40 16.45
N VAL A 247 -18.24 -25.72 16.63
CA VAL A 247 -17.85 -26.71 15.64
C VAL A 247 -19.13 -27.16 14.94
N ARG A 248 -19.21 -26.96 13.63
CA ARG A 248 -20.32 -27.42 12.81
C ARG A 248 -19.83 -28.55 11.92
N SER A 249 -20.62 -29.62 11.82
CA SER A 249 -20.36 -30.64 10.80
C SER A 249 -20.94 -30.16 9.47
N ASP A 250 -20.13 -30.14 8.43
CA ASP A 250 -20.58 -29.83 7.07
C ASP A 250 -21.49 -30.99 6.61
N PRO A 251 -22.75 -30.71 6.22
CA PRO A 251 -23.68 -31.75 5.79
C PRO A 251 -23.25 -32.43 4.47
N ALA A 252 -22.36 -31.82 3.67
CA ALA A 252 -21.89 -32.36 2.40
C ALA A 252 -20.66 -33.27 2.55
N THR A 253 -19.73 -32.89 3.41
CA THR A 253 -18.45 -33.61 3.60
C THR A 253 -18.39 -34.42 4.89
N GLY A 254 -19.28 -34.14 5.85
CA GLY A 254 -19.25 -34.76 7.19
C GLY A 254 -18.12 -34.23 8.09
N GLU A 255 -17.30 -33.32 7.61
CA GLU A 255 -16.16 -32.75 8.34
C GLU A 255 -16.59 -31.77 9.42
N ARG A 256 -15.80 -31.73 10.48
CA ARG A 256 -15.97 -30.74 11.57
C ARG A 256 -15.32 -29.43 11.20
N GLU A 257 -16.12 -28.48 10.76
CA GLU A 257 -15.68 -27.12 10.50
C GLU A 257 -15.82 -26.27 11.76
N GLU A 258 -14.72 -25.63 12.15
CA GLU A 258 -14.72 -24.65 13.22
C GLU A 258 -15.25 -23.32 12.69
N VAL A 259 -16.45 -22.91 13.15
CA VAL A 259 -17.19 -21.78 12.60
C VAL A 259 -17.39 -20.69 13.66
N PHE A 260 -17.39 -19.46 13.23
CA PHE A 260 -17.90 -18.33 14.00
C PHE A 260 -19.26 -17.91 13.42
N GLU A 261 -20.28 -17.77 14.26
CA GLU A 261 -21.65 -17.49 13.84
C GLU A 261 -21.73 -16.20 13.03
N TRP A 262 -22.24 -16.29 11.78
CA TRP A 262 -22.29 -15.18 10.83
C TRP A 262 -23.02 -13.94 11.38
N TRP A 263 -24.16 -14.13 12.07
CA TRP A 263 -24.95 -13.03 12.63
C TRP A 263 -24.21 -12.25 13.73
N ARG A 264 -23.33 -12.89 14.49
CA ARG A 264 -22.49 -12.22 15.50
C ARG A 264 -21.41 -11.39 14.84
N ARG A 265 -20.85 -11.86 13.74
CA ARG A 265 -19.90 -11.09 12.94
C ARG A 265 -20.58 -9.85 12.38
N GLU A 266 -21.76 -9.98 11.76
CA GLU A 266 -22.51 -8.85 11.22
C GLU A 266 -22.89 -7.85 12.33
N LEU A 267 -23.30 -8.34 13.52
CA LEU A 267 -23.59 -7.48 14.65
C LEU A 267 -22.35 -6.69 15.12
N ARG A 268 -21.18 -7.31 15.13
CA ARG A 268 -19.91 -6.63 15.46
C ARG A 268 -19.52 -5.62 14.39
N MET A 269 -19.69 -5.94 13.11
CA MET A 269 -19.49 -5.01 12.01
C MET A 269 -20.42 -3.79 12.13
N LEU A 270 -21.70 -4.02 12.43
CA LEU A 270 -22.66 -2.93 12.68
C LEU A 270 -22.26 -2.09 13.90
N ALA A 271 -21.80 -2.71 14.98
CA ALA A 271 -21.33 -2.01 16.17
C ALA A 271 -20.02 -1.22 15.94
N ALA A 272 -19.20 -1.59 14.95
CA ALA A 272 -18.02 -0.84 14.56
C ALA A 272 -18.36 0.48 13.81
N VAL A 273 -19.50 0.53 13.10
CA VAL A 273 -19.91 1.69 12.29
C VAL A 273 -19.99 2.99 13.12
N PRO A 274 -20.65 3.06 14.29
CA PRO A 274 -20.70 4.29 15.07
C PRO A 274 -19.32 4.75 15.58
N VAL A 275 -18.40 3.81 15.83
CA VAL A 275 -17.02 4.17 16.24
C VAL A 275 -16.27 4.80 15.07
N ILE A 276 -16.37 4.23 13.89
CA ILE A 276 -15.75 4.79 12.67
C ILE A 276 -16.41 6.14 12.32
N ALA A 277 -17.73 6.27 12.47
CA ALA A 277 -18.43 7.54 12.28
C ALA A 277 -17.96 8.61 13.27
N CYS A 278 -17.74 8.26 14.52
CA CYS A 278 -17.18 9.18 15.51
C CYS A 278 -15.76 9.65 15.13
N LEU A 279 -14.90 8.73 14.68
CA LEU A 279 -13.56 9.07 14.17
C LEU A 279 -13.63 9.99 12.94
N ALA A 280 -14.58 9.73 12.03
CA ALA A 280 -14.81 10.58 10.87
C ALA A 280 -15.25 12.00 11.29
N VAL A 281 -16.13 12.11 12.27
CA VAL A 281 -16.57 13.43 12.82
C VAL A 281 -15.39 14.17 13.46
N VAL A 282 -14.55 13.49 14.25
CA VAL A 282 -13.35 14.10 14.85
C VAL A 282 -12.40 14.59 13.76
N LEU A 283 -12.20 13.80 12.70
CA LEU A 283 -11.36 14.16 11.59
C LEU A 283 -11.90 15.36 10.80
N ILE A 284 -13.20 15.37 10.49
CA ILE A 284 -13.88 16.51 9.84
C ILE A 284 -13.78 17.76 10.70
N ALA A 285 -13.97 17.66 12.01
CA ALA A 285 -13.85 18.79 12.93
C ALA A 285 -12.42 19.34 12.94
N ALA A 286 -11.41 18.48 12.98
CA ALA A 286 -10.00 18.88 12.90
C ALA A 286 -9.69 19.60 11.58
N LEU A 287 -10.13 19.04 10.44
CA LEU A 287 -9.98 19.66 9.12
C LEU A 287 -10.68 21.01 9.05
N THR A 288 -11.89 21.13 9.60
CA THR A 288 -12.65 22.39 9.64
C THR A 288 -11.93 23.46 10.47
N VAL A 289 -11.37 23.08 11.63
CA VAL A 289 -10.59 24.00 12.47
C VAL A 289 -9.33 24.47 11.75
N ILE A 290 -8.57 23.56 11.14
CA ILE A 290 -7.36 23.91 10.35
C ILE A 290 -7.73 24.84 9.20
N PHE A 291 -8.82 24.55 8.49
CA PHE A 291 -9.34 25.37 7.41
C PHE A 291 -9.76 26.77 7.88
N ALA A 292 -10.42 26.88 9.03
CA ALA A 292 -10.76 28.18 9.63
C ALA A 292 -9.51 28.99 10.00
N ILE A 293 -8.48 28.34 10.58
CA ILE A 293 -7.19 28.99 10.88
C ILE A 293 -6.53 29.45 9.59
N GLU A 294 -6.60 28.68 8.51
CA GLU A 294 -6.04 29.05 7.21
C GLU A 294 -6.69 30.31 6.63
N ILE A 295 -8.04 30.41 6.71
CA ILE A 295 -8.76 31.59 6.26
C ILE A 295 -8.36 32.82 7.12
N LEU A 296 -8.34 32.67 8.44
CA LEU A 296 -7.94 33.75 9.35
C LEU A 296 -6.49 34.19 9.10
N ALA A 297 -5.58 33.27 8.90
CA ALA A 297 -4.17 33.57 8.66
C ALA A 297 -3.92 34.24 7.30
N ALA A 298 -4.67 33.85 6.26
CA ALA A 298 -4.49 34.37 4.91
C ALA A 298 -5.22 35.71 4.68
N GLU A 299 -6.41 35.90 5.25
CA GLU A 299 -7.30 36.99 4.87
C GLU A 299 -7.51 38.06 5.94
N VAL A 300 -7.33 37.70 7.21
CA VAL A 300 -7.59 38.60 8.33
C VAL A 300 -6.31 39.12 8.96
N TYR A 301 -5.24 38.33 8.93
CA TYR A 301 -3.99 38.69 9.61
C TYR A 301 -3.14 39.66 8.79
N ASP A 302 -2.88 40.87 9.36
CA ASP A 302 -2.01 41.90 8.76
C ASP A 302 -0.92 42.38 9.74
N GLY A 303 -0.39 41.47 10.56
CA GLY A 303 0.63 41.76 11.58
C GLY A 303 2.08 41.46 11.12
N PRO A 304 3.06 41.63 12.05
CA PRO A 304 4.42 41.19 11.84
C PRO A 304 4.45 39.69 11.50
N TRP A 305 5.34 39.25 10.62
CA TRP A 305 5.38 37.86 10.15
C TRP A 305 4.28 37.46 9.14
N LYS A 306 3.68 38.40 8.43
CA LYS A 306 2.65 38.17 7.41
C LYS A 306 2.99 37.05 6.41
N ASN A 307 4.26 36.84 6.13
CA ASN A 307 4.73 35.78 5.22
C ASN A 307 4.88 34.40 5.90
N VAL A 308 4.92 34.36 7.23
CA VAL A 308 5.14 33.13 8.00
C VAL A 308 3.84 32.57 8.58
N VAL A 309 2.95 33.44 9.01
CA VAL A 309 1.66 33.03 9.62
C VAL A 309 0.80 32.15 8.70
N PRO A 310 0.74 32.39 7.37
CA PRO A 310 0.03 31.49 6.45
C PRO A 310 0.63 30.07 6.36
N LEU A 311 1.86 29.82 6.85
CA LEU A 311 2.43 28.49 6.93
C LEU A 311 1.95 27.68 8.15
N VAL A 312 1.41 28.34 9.17
CA VAL A 312 0.93 27.68 10.39
C VAL A 312 -0.15 26.62 10.11
N PRO A 313 -1.19 26.88 9.31
CA PRO A 313 -2.17 25.86 8.95
C PRO A 313 -1.55 24.66 8.22
N THR A 314 -0.58 24.91 7.35
CA THR A 314 0.15 23.85 6.63
C THR A 314 0.93 22.96 7.59
N VAL A 315 1.62 23.55 8.57
CA VAL A 315 2.33 22.80 9.63
C VAL A 315 1.35 22.02 10.51
N LEU A 316 0.22 22.63 10.90
CA LEU A 316 -0.83 21.95 11.64
C LEU A 316 -1.41 20.77 10.86
N PHE A 317 -1.73 20.97 9.59
CA PHE A 317 -2.23 19.91 8.71
C PHE A 317 -1.23 18.76 8.61
N SER A 318 0.02 19.05 8.29
CA SER A 318 1.06 18.02 8.11
C SER A 318 1.44 17.27 9.38
N THR A 319 1.14 17.83 10.56
CA THR A 319 1.45 17.20 11.85
C THR A 319 0.22 16.53 12.48
N CYS A 320 -0.89 17.25 12.59
CA CYS A 320 -2.08 16.76 13.31
C CYS A 320 -2.86 15.72 12.50
N VAL A 321 -3.03 15.94 11.20
CA VAL A 321 -3.87 15.04 10.39
C VAL A 321 -3.27 13.63 10.27
N PRO A 322 -1.97 13.44 9.97
CA PRO A 322 -1.37 12.11 9.97
C PRO A 322 -1.42 11.42 11.33
N MET A 323 -1.25 12.16 12.43
CA MET A 323 -1.33 11.61 13.80
C MET A 323 -2.75 11.12 14.13
N ILE A 324 -3.78 11.89 13.77
CA ILE A 324 -5.19 11.49 13.95
C ILE A 324 -5.48 10.28 13.06
N LEU A 325 -5.03 10.30 11.81
CA LEU A 325 -5.24 9.22 10.85
C LEU A 325 -4.55 7.92 11.30
N ALA A 326 -3.31 7.97 11.77
CA ALA A 326 -2.59 6.82 12.31
C ALA A 326 -3.29 6.21 13.53
N THR A 327 -3.82 7.08 14.42
CA THR A 327 -4.63 6.64 15.56
C THR A 327 -5.91 5.96 15.10
N ALA A 328 -6.60 6.55 14.13
CA ALA A 328 -7.82 6.01 13.55
C ALA A 328 -7.58 4.67 12.83
N GLN A 329 -6.47 4.52 12.11
CA GLN A 329 -6.05 3.26 11.48
C GLN A 329 -5.78 2.18 12.52
N SER A 330 -5.11 2.51 13.63
CA SER A 330 -4.88 1.59 14.74
C SER A 330 -6.20 1.11 15.38
N ILE A 331 -7.16 2.02 15.56
CA ILE A 331 -8.49 1.68 16.08
C ILE A 331 -9.25 0.82 15.07
N ALA A 332 -9.23 1.17 13.78
CA ALA A 332 -9.86 0.40 12.72
C ALA A 332 -9.30 -1.03 12.65
N GLY A 333 -7.97 -1.22 12.81
CA GLY A 333 -7.35 -2.53 12.91
C GLY A 333 -7.89 -3.36 14.08
N LYS A 334 -7.91 -2.78 15.28
CA LYS A 334 -8.45 -3.45 16.48
C LYS A 334 -9.95 -3.80 16.36
N LEU A 335 -10.74 -2.93 15.72
CA LEU A 335 -12.15 -3.21 15.44
C LEU A 335 -12.31 -4.38 14.46
N THR A 336 -11.50 -4.41 13.41
CA THR A 336 -11.54 -5.50 12.42
C THR A 336 -11.05 -6.82 13.02
N ASP A 337 -10.07 -6.80 13.93
CA ASP A 337 -9.68 -7.98 14.73
C ASP A 337 -10.82 -8.47 15.62
N TRP A 338 -11.58 -7.55 16.24
CA TRP A 338 -12.74 -7.88 17.06
C TRP A 338 -13.90 -8.47 16.24
N GLU A 339 -14.05 -8.10 14.96
CA GLU A 339 -15.03 -8.66 14.02
C GLU A 339 -14.80 -10.15 13.76
N ASN A 340 -13.56 -10.63 13.92
CA ASN A 340 -13.17 -12.04 13.84
C ASN A 340 -13.50 -12.69 12.50
N HIS A 341 -13.04 -12.09 11.41
CA HIS A 341 -13.17 -12.66 10.07
C HIS A 341 -12.38 -13.96 9.93
N ALA A 342 -12.99 -14.98 9.35
CA ALA A 342 -12.37 -16.30 9.13
C ALA A 342 -11.36 -16.28 7.97
N ALA A 343 -11.72 -15.59 6.88
CA ALA A 343 -10.89 -15.49 5.67
C ALA A 343 -10.03 -14.21 5.68
N VAL A 344 -8.78 -14.34 5.23
CA VAL A 344 -7.83 -13.22 5.08
C VAL A 344 -8.41 -12.13 4.18
N ASN A 345 -8.98 -12.50 3.03
CA ASN A 345 -9.57 -11.56 2.09
C ASN A 345 -10.73 -10.74 2.69
N ALA A 346 -11.58 -11.37 3.52
CA ALA A 346 -12.69 -10.68 4.19
C ALA A 346 -12.19 -9.69 5.24
N TYR A 347 -11.14 -10.04 5.97
CA TYR A 347 -10.47 -9.15 6.91
C TYR A 347 -9.85 -7.95 6.22
N GLU A 348 -9.03 -8.18 5.18
CA GLU A 348 -8.40 -7.12 4.39
C GLU A 348 -9.47 -6.18 3.77
N THR A 349 -10.58 -6.74 3.27
CA THR A 349 -11.69 -5.96 2.73
C THR A 349 -12.31 -5.04 3.77
N SER A 350 -12.66 -5.57 4.94
CA SER A 350 -13.28 -4.81 6.03
C SER A 350 -12.35 -3.69 6.53
N LEU A 351 -11.06 -4.01 6.70
CA LEU A 351 -10.04 -3.04 7.13
C LEU A 351 -9.84 -1.94 6.09
N THR A 352 -9.69 -2.31 4.82
CA THR A 352 -9.48 -1.38 3.70
C THR A 352 -10.63 -0.38 3.58
N VAL A 353 -11.89 -0.83 3.62
CA VAL A 353 -13.06 0.06 3.53
C VAL A 353 -13.06 1.11 4.64
N LYS A 354 -12.73 0.72 5.87
CA LYS A 354 -12.66 1.63 7.01
C LYS A 354 -11.54 2.66 6.86
N ILE A 355 -10.33 2.20 6.52
CA ILE A 355 -9.15 3.07 6.38
C ILE A 355 -9.31 3.99 5.18
N PHE A 356 -9.70 3.45 4.03
CA PHE A 356 -9.86 4.22 2.80
C PHE A 356 -10.96 5.29 2.92
N GLY A 357 -12.07 4.98 3.59
CA GLY A 357 -13.11 5.95 3.88
C GLY A 357 -12.59 7.17 4.67
N LEU A 358 -11.76 6.93 5.70
CA LEU A 358 -11.15 8.01 6.48
C LEU A 358 -10.10 8.79 5.68
N GLN A 359 -9.30 8.12 4.85
CA GLN A 359 -8.32 8.78 3.96
C GLN A 359 -9.02 9.65 2.91
N THR A 360 -10.14 9.19 2.36
CA THR A 360 -10.96 9.94 1.40
C THR A 360 -11.47 11.24 2.00
N LEU A 361 -11.89 11.23 3.27
CA LEU A 361 -12.31 12.46 3.97
C LEU A 361 -11.16 13.48 4.10
N VAL A 362 -9.95 13.01 4.34
CA VAL A 362 -8.77 13.91 4.39
C VAL A 362 -8.49 14.48 3.01
N SER A 363 -8.48 13.63 1.99
CA SER A 363 -8.08 14.00 0.64
C SER A 363 -9.04 15.00 -0.03
N PHE A 364 -10.34 14.81 0.16
CA PHE A 364 -11.35 15.67 -0.47
C PHE A 364 -11.93 16.73 0.47
N GLY A 365 -11.72 16.61 1.79
CA GLY A 365 -12.33 17.48 2.80
C GLY A 365 -12.07 18.96 2.57
N GLY A 366 -10.83 19.34 2.23
CA GLY A 366 -10.47 20.72 1.93
C GLY A 366 -11.20 21.28 0.71
N LEU A 367 -11.30 20.52 -0.38
CA LEU A 367 -12.03 20.91 -1.59
C LEU A 367 -13.54 21.02 -1.34
N VAL A 368 -14.11 20.05 -0.62
CA VAL A 368 -15.53 20.07 -0.25
C VAL A 368 -15.86 21.27 0.64
N LEU A 369 -15.04 21.54 1.65
CA LEU A 369 -15.23 22.72 2.52
C LEU A 369 -15.11 24.03 1.73
N THR A 370 -14.17 24.12 0.80
CA THR A 370 -14.03 25.31 -0.04
C THR A 370 -15.21 25.46 -1.00
N ALA A 371 -15.60 24.41 -1.71
CA ALA A 371 -16.63 24.48 -2.74
C ALA A 371 -18.04 24.67 -2.17
N TYR A 372 -18.37 23.97 -1.08
CA TYR A 372 -19.74 23.89 -0.56
C TYR A 372 -19.98 24.70 0.72
N VAL A 373 -18.94 25.14 1.42
CA VAL A 373 -19.07 25.94 2.63
C VAL A 373 -18.51 27.35 2.44
N TYR A 374 -17.23 27.47 2.05
CA TYR A 374 -16.55 28.75 1.95
C TYR A 374 -17.12 29.63 0.83
N ILE A 375 -17.23 29.11 -0.39
CA ILE A 375 -17.72 29.90 -1.53
C ILE A 375 -19.16 30.37 -1.33
N PRO A 376 -20.16 29.49 -1.01
CA PRO A 376 -21.55 29.93 -0.90
C PRO A 376 -21.92 30.64 0.42
N TYR A 377 -21.23 30.32 1.51
CA TYR A 377 -21.63 30.80 2.85
C TYR A 377 -20.54 31.59 3.58
N GLY A 378 -19.33 31.70 3.05
CA GLY A 378 -18.17 32.28 3.75
C GLY A 378 -18.41 33.71 4.24
N GLU A 379 -19.02 34.57 3.43
CA GLU A 379 -19.34 35.93 3.81
C GLU A 379 -20.36 35.96 4.97
N ARG A 380 -21.40 35.14 4.91
CA ARG A 380 -22.41 35.05 5.97
C ARG A 380 -21.85 34.51 7.29
N ILE A 381 -20.99 33.49 7.19
CA ILE A 381 -20.34 32.91 8.37
C ILE A 381 -19.42 33.95 9.02
N MET A 382 -18.64 34.66 8.23
CA MET A 382 -17.74 35.68 8.76
C MET A 382 -18.52 36.87 9.36
N GLN A 383 -19.60 37.33 8.72
CA GLN A 383 -20.48 38.35 9.31
C GLN A 383 -20.99 37.91 10.66
N PHE A 384 -21.52 36.69 10.78
CA PHE A 384 -22.01 36.13 12.04
C PHE A 384 -20.90 36.03 13.11
N VAL A 385 -19.68 35.64 12.74
CA VAL A 385 -18.54 35.56 13.65
C VAL A 385 -18.12 36.95 14.14
N PHE A 386 -18.17 37.98 13.27
CA PHE A 386 -17.86 39.37 13.62
C PHE A 386 -18.98 39.99 14.49
N GLU A 387 -20.24 39.78 14.14
CA GLU A 387 -21.38 40.32 14.91
C GLU A 387 -21.48 39.78 16.35
N ARG A 388 -21.05 38.52 16.54
CA ARG A 388 -21.00 37.87 17.86
C ARG A 388 -19.79 38.24 18.71
N GLY A 389 -18.84 38.99 18.16
CA GLY A 389 -17.60 39.33 18.87
C GLY A 389 -16.67 38.15 19.17
N LEU A 390 -16.99 36.96 18.66
CA LEU A 390 -16.18 35.73 18.89
C LEU A 390 -14.74 35.89 18.39
N LEU A 391 -14.59 36.59 17.29
CA LEU A 391 -13.27 36.85 16.72
C LEU A 391 -12.53 37.91 17.54
N GLU A 392 -13.21 38.96 18.05
CA GLU A 392 -12.58 39.98 18.89
C GLU A 392 -12.04 39.38 20.19
N GLU A 393 -12.76 38.46 20.80
CA GLU A 393 -12.34 37.78 22.02
C GLU A 393 -11.13 36.88 21.77
N LEU A 394 -11.13 36.11 20.68
CA LEU A 394 -10.03 35.26 20.25
C LEU A 394 -8.81 36.07 19.83
N LEU A 395 -9.01 37.17 19.12
CA LEU A 395 -7.98 38.12 18.72
C LEU A 395 -7.42 38.91 19.90
N ARG A 396 -8.22 39.24 20.91
CA ARG A 396 -7.75 39.84 22.19
C ARG A 396 -6.83 38.89 22.95
N LEU A 397 -7.15 37.59 23.00
CA LEU A 397 -6.29 36.58 23.62
C LEU A 397 -4.94 36.43 22.89
N VAL A 398 -4.94 36.52 21.58
CA VAL A 398 -3.73 36.48 20.76
C VAL A 398 -2.96 37.81 20.83
N SER A 399 -3.65 38.96 20.76
CA SER A 399 -3.09 40.31 20.81
C SER A 399 -2.42 40.62 22.15
N GLN A 400 -2.98 40.17 23.27
CA GLN A 400 -2.37 40.33 24.59
C GLN A 400 -1.01 39.61 24.74
N ARG A 401 -0.77 38.57 23.92
CA ARG A 401 0.50 37.84 23.91
C ARG A 401 1.49 38.26 22.84
N ALA A 402 1.04 38.87 21.74
CA ALA A 402 1.87 39.08 20.55
C ALA A 402 2.10 40.55 20.15
N ASP A 403 1.53 41.53 20.89
CA ASP A 403 1.63 42.98 20.58
C ASP A 403 1.25 43.34 19.13
N VAL A 404 0.27 42.66 18.57
CA VAL A 404 -0.13 42.73 17.16
C VAL A 404 -1.37 43.64 17.03
N HIS A 405 -1.21 44.72 16.25
CA HIS A 405 -2.35 45.57 15.91
C HIS A 405 -3.18 44.91 14.80
N ILE A 406 -4.38 44.44 15.14
CA ILE A 406 -5.31 43.79 14.22
C ILE A 406 -6.34 44.84 13.77
N PRO A 407 -6.56 45.03 12.46
CA PRO A 407 -7.53 46.01 11.98
C PRO A 407 -8.93 45.66 12.47
N THR A 408 -9.63 46.64 13.02
CA THR A 408 -10.94 46.52 13.71
C THR A 408 -12.09 46.11 12.80
N LYS A 409 -11.96 46.17 11.48
CA LYS A 409 -12.96 45.71 10.48
C LYS A 409 -12.27 45.24 9.24
N PRO A 410 -11.84 43.97 9.13
CA PRO A 410 -11.35 43.43 7.88
C PRO A 410 -12.49 43.32 6.86
N HIS A 411 -12.26 43.82 5.64
CA HIS A 411 -13.15 43.54 4.52
C HIS A 411 -12.89 42.11 4.05
N PHE A 412 -13.73 41.19 4.54
CA PHE A 412 -13.68 39.80 4.07
C PHE A 412 -14.36 39.71 2.70
N ARG A 413 -13.64 39.17 1.72
CA ARG A 413 -14.17 38.81 0.41
C ARG A 413 -13.88 37.34 0.13
N VAL A 414 -14.87 36.65 -0.43
CA VAL A 414 -14.68 35.28 -0.90
C VAL A 414 -13.87 35.32 -2.20
N HIS A 415 -12.77 34.59 -2.22
CA HIS A 415 -11.92 34.42 -3.39
C HIS A 415 -12.21 33.08 -4.08
N PRO A 416 -12.95 33.05 -5.20
CA PRO A 416 -13.27 31.80 -5.92
C PRO A 416 -12.01 31.11 -6.47
N ASP A 417 -10.94 31.85 -6.75
CA ASP A 417 -9.66 31.34 -7.25
C ASP A 417 -8.95 30.42 -6.25
N ARG A 418 -9.36 30.48 -4.97
CA ARG A 418 -8.87 29.60 -3.91
C ARG A 418 -9.05 28.12 -4.26
N LEU A 419 -10.20 27.75 -4.85
CA LEU A 419 -10.48 26.38 -5.23
C LEU A 419 -9.52 25.86 -6.30
N GLN A 420 -9.18 26.73 -7.28
CA GLN A 420 -8.19 26.41 -8.29
C GLN A 420 -6.77 26.30 -7.70
N ALA A 421 -6.39 27.19 -6.78
CA ALA A 421 -5.12 27.11 -6.07
C ALA A 421 -5.00 25.82 -5.22
N GLN A 422 -6.09 25.38 -4.57
CA GLN A 422 -6.12 24.11 -3.85
C GLN A 422 -5.97 22.92 -4.79
N MET A 423 -6.62 22.93 -5.95
CA MET A 423 -6.44 21.87 -6.96
C MET A 423 -4.99 21.82 -7.46
N PHE A 424 -4.38 22.97 -7.72
CA PHE A 424 -2.95 23.03 -8.06
C PHE A 424 -2.08 22.45 -6.96
N ALA A 425 -2.35 22.81 -5.70
CA ALA A 425 -1.60 22.29 -4.55
C ALA A 425 -1.72 20.77 -4.42
N LEU A 426 -2.89 20.19 -4.63
CA LEU A 426 -3.12 18.75 -4.58
C LEU A 426 -2.53 17.99 -5.77
N CYS A 427 -2.66 18.53 -6.98
CA CYS A 427 -2.20 17.84 -8.19
C CYS A 427 -0.72 18.05 -8.50
N VAL A 428 -0.10 19.09 -7.97
CA VAL A 428 1.31 19.42 -8.24
C VAL A 428 2.13 19.36 -6.96
N THR A 429 1.83 20.25 -6.00
CA THR A 429 2.67 20.40 -4.81
C THR A 429 2.70 19.15 -3.96
N ALA A 430 1.54 18.54 -3.70
CA ALA A 430 1.45 17.33 -2.90
C ALA A 430 2.16 16.16 -3.58
N GLN A 431 2.00 16.00 -4.90
CA GLN A 431 2.62 14.92 -5.65
C GLN A 431 4.15 15.05 -5.71
N VAL A 432 4.66 16.27 -5.98
CA VAL A 432 6.11 16.53 -5.96
C VAL A 432 6.68 16.26 -4.56
N THR A 433 5.96 16.66 -3.51
CA THR A 433 6.38 16.41 -2.13
C THR A 433 6.38 14.91 -1.80
N ASN A 434 5.35 14.17 -2.19
CA ASN A 434 5.27 12.72 -2.01
C ASN A 434 6.44 12.01 -2.70
N THR A 435 6.63 12.24 -3.99
CA THR A 435 7.75 11.64 -4.75
C THR A 435 9.10 11.98 -4.13
N PHE A 436 9.28 13.22 -3.64
CA PHE A 436 10.50 13.61 -2.93
C PHE A 436 10.68 12.82 -1.63
N MET A 437 9.65 12.72 -0.81
CA MET A 437 9.69 12.02 0.48
C MET A 437 9.90 10.51 0.33
N GLU A 438 9.33 9.89 -0.70
CA GLU A 438 9.42 8.45 -0.93
C GLU A 438 10.71 8.03 -1.63
N THR A 439 11.21 8.84 -2.56
CA THR A 439 12.35 8.46 -3.41
C THR A 439 13.63 9.17 -3.00
N VAL A 440 13.62 10.49 -2.91
CA VAL A 440 14.83 11.30 -2.72
C VAL A 440 15.30 11.28 -1.28
N LEU A 441 14.39 11.44 -0.33
CA LEU A 441 14.72 11.51 1.09
C LEU A 441 15.40 10.22 1.62
N PRO A 442 14.90 8.99 1.36
CA PRO A 442 15.57 7.77 1.80
C PRO A 442 16.96 7.59 1.18
N ILE A 443 17.15 8.02 -0.07
CA ILE A 443 18.47 7.97 -0.74
C ILE A 443 19.43 8.95 -0.07
N THR A 444 18.99 10.18 0.16
CA THR A 444 19.83 11.23 0.79
C THR A 444 20.21 10.86 2.22
N LEU A 445 19.27 10.32 3.00
CA LEU A 445 19.55 9.86 4.38
C LEU A 445 20.58 8.72 4.37
N ARG A 446 20.44 7.74 3.48
CA ARG A 446 21.44 6.65 3.35
C ARG A 446 22.82 7.15 2.94
N VAL A 447 22.90 8.12 2.03
CA VAL A 447 24.16 8.74 1.64
C VAL A 447 24.77 9.49 2.83
N LEU A 448 23.97 10.24 3.55
CA LEU A 448 24.40 11.01 4.73
C LEU A 448 24.91 10.09 5.85
N ASP A 449 24.22 8.98 6.10
CA ASP A 449 24.64 7.98 7.11
C ASP A 449 25.96 7.28 6.72
N ARG A 450 26.15 6.98 5.43
CA ARG A 450 27.43 6.49 4.92
C ARG A 450 28.56 7.51 5.13
N TRP A 451 28.31 8.79 4.85
CA TRP A 451 29.25 9.85 5.08
C TRP A 451 29.56 10.02 6.57
N ARG A 452 28.56 9.99 7.45
CA ARG A 452 28.73 10.03 8.91
C ARG A 452 29.57 8.84 9.40
N ALA A 453 29.29 7.63 8.90
CA ALA A 453 30.04 6.43 9.24
C ALA A 453 31.50 6.52 8.79
N GLN A 454 31.77 7.06 7.59
CA GLN A 454 33.14 7.29 7.10
C GLN A 454 33.88 8.34 7.94
N LEU A 455 33.22 9.48 8.28
CA LEU A 455 33.80 10.52 9.14
C LEU A 455 34.09 9.97 10.55
N SER A 456 33.15 9.24 11.13
CA SER A 456 33.36 8.62 12.46
C SER A 456 34.45 7.55 12.44
N GLY A 457 34.61 6.82 11.34
CA GLY A 457 35.72 5.90 11.10
C GLY A 457 37.07 6.59 11.01
N LEU A 458 37.13 7.74 10.34
CA LEU A 458 38.34 8.58 10.26
C LEU A 458 38.72 9.15 11.63
N LEU A 459 37.72 9.64 12.40
CA LEU A 459 37.93 10.19 13.74
C LEU A 459 38.32 9.09 14.78
N ARG A 460 37.80 7.86 14.61
CA ARG A 460 38.18 6.72 15.47
C ARG A 460 39.54 6.12 15.13
N ARG A 461 40.07 6.34 13.93
CA ARG A 461 41.39 5.85 13.52
C ARG A 461 42.54 6.51 14.29
N ASP A 462 42.26 7.67 14.93
CA ASP A 462 43.23 8.42 15.74
C ASP A 462 43.23 8.01 17.24
N GLN A 463 42.23 7.21 17.68
CA GLN A 463 42.19 6.70 19.05
C GLN A 463 42.55 5.21 19.13
N GLY A 464 43.84 4.94 19.02
CA GLY A 464 44.56 3.84 19.67
C GLY A 464 44.07 2.41 19.39
N ARG A 465 44.89 1.68 18.66
CA ARG A 465 45.07 0.22 18.75
C ARG A 465 44.78 -0.32 20.16
N ARG A 466 43.53 -0.79 20.39
CA ARG A 466 43.26 -1.71 21.52
C ARG A 466 42.87 -3.06 20.97
N SER A 467 43.68 -4.05 21.32
CA SER A 467 43.57 -5.50 21.26
C SER A 467 42.29 -6.05 20.64
N GLU A 468 42.38 -6.53 19.40
CA GLU A 468 41.38 -7.44 18.86
C GLU A 468 41.44 -8.77 19.60
N PRO A 469 40.32 -9.32 20.07
CA PRO A 469 40.29 -10.68 20.61
C PRO A 469 40.65 -11.66 19.45
N HIS A 470 41.41 -12.67 19.80
CA HIS A 470 41.95 -13.70 18.92
C HIS A 470 40.86 -14.32 18.04
N ARG A 471 40.93 -14.04 16.77
CA ARG A 471 39.92 -14.38 15.80
C ARG A 471 40.35 -15.60 15.01
N VAL A 472 39.54 -16.65 15.04
CA VAL A 472 39.68 -17.75 14.07
C VAL A 472 39.17 -17.20 12.72
N SER A 473 40.08 -16.88 11.82
CA SER A 473 39.79 -16.42 10.47
C SER A 473 39.54 -17.62 9.57
N PHE A 474 38.33 -17.75 9.03
CA PHE A 474 38.02 -18.71 7.99
C PHE A 474 38.31 -18.10 6.61
N ALA A 475 38.70 -18.91 5.64
CA ALA A 475 39.15 -18.46 4.32
C ALA A 475 38.12 -17.60 3.52
N ASN A 476 36.82 -17.63 3.87
CA ASN A 476 35.75 -16.89 3.20
C ASN A 476 35.17 -15.72 4.05
N ASP A 477 35.89 -15.25 5.04
CA ASP A 477 35.38 -14.28 6.04
C ASP A 477 34.93 -12.92 5.45
N SER A 478 35.52 -12.50 4.34
CA SER A 478 35.16 -11.23 3.67
C SER A 478 33.84 -11.30 2.90
N VAL A 479 33.59 -12.41 2.20
CA VAL A 479 32.37 -12.64 1.42
C VAL A 479 31.17 -12.84 2.35
N GLU A 480 31.38 -13.62 3.40
CA GLU A 480 30.35 -13.87 4.41
C GLU A 480 29.96 -12.59 5.17
N ARG A 481 30.93 -11.74 5.52
CA ARG A 481 30.63 -10.43 6.12
C ARG A 481 29.82 -9.54 5.19
N ALA A 482 30.23 -9.43 3.94
CA ALA A 482 29.50 -8.62 2.96
C ALA A 482 28.05 -9.13 2.79
N PHE A 483 27.84 -10.44 2.85
CA PHE A 483 26.51 -11.04 2.82
C PHE A 483 25.70 -10.71 4.08
N LEU A 484 26.27 -10.86 5.28
CA LEU A 484 25.58 -10.55 6.54
C LEU A 484 25.29 -9.06 6.70
N ASP A 485 26.20 -8.20 6.27
CA ASP A 485 26.00 -6.75 6.26
C ASP A 485 24.84 -6.38 5.32
N ARG A 486 24.75 -7.05 4.16
CA ARG A 486 23.63 -6.92 3.23
C ARG A 486 22.31 -7.36 3.87
N VAL A 487 22.27 -8.54 4.50
CA VAL A 487 21.07 -9.06 5.17
C VAL A 487 20.62 -8.12 6.28
N SER A 488 21.58 -7.61 7.08
CA SER A 488 21.30 -6.63 8.12
C SER A 488 20.71 -5.33 7.56
N ALA A 489 21.23 -4.87 6.44
CA ALA A 489 20.72 -3.67 5.77
C ALA A 489 19.30 -3.90 5.19
N GLU A 490 19.03 -5.05 4.59
CA GLU A 490 17.70 -5.41 4.10
C GLU A 490 16.71 -5.58 5.26
N PHE A 491 17.15 -6.13 6.39
CA PHE A 491 16.31 -6.27 7.59
C PHE A 491 15.90 -4.93 8.22
N ALA A 492 16.69 -3.89 8.02
CA ALA A 492 16.37 -2.54 8.50
C ALA A 492 15.35 -1.80 7.61
N LEU A 493 15.06 -2.31 6.41
CA LEU A 493 14.08 -1.69 5.50
C LEU A 493 12.64 -1.88 6.01
N PRO A 494 11.70 -0.97 5.67
CA PRO A 494 10.28 -1.14 5.96
C PRO A 494 9.66 -2.27 5.14
N THR A 495 8.54 -2.80 5.61
CA THR A 495 7.71 -3.75 4.87
C THR A 495 6.95 -3.05 3.74
N TYR A 496 6.76 -3.74 2.62
CA TYR A 496 5.99 -3.20 1.49
C TYR A 496 4.48 -3.32 1.74
N ASP A 497 3.76 -2.22 1.58
CA ASP A 497 2.30 -2.16 1.69
C ASP A 497 1.67 -1.67 0.38
N THR A 498 1.10 -2.59 -0.38
CA THR A 498 0.40 -2.30 -1.63
C THR A 498 -0.88 -1.48 -1.44
N PHE A 499 -1.50 -1.52 -0.25
CA PHE A 499 -2.74 -0.79 0.01
C PHE A 499 -2.53 0.71 -0.09
N GLN A 500 -1.41 1.22 0.45
CA GLN A 500 -1.12 2.65 0.43
C GLN A 500 -0.95 3.18 -0.99
N ASP A 501 -0.23 2.42 -1.82
CA ASP A 501 0.00 2.78 -3.22
C ASP A 501 -1.32 2.78 -4.03
N TYR A 502 -2.20 1.79 -3.81
CA TYR A 502 -3.54 1.81 -4.40
C TYR A 502 -4.40 2.98 -3.93
N ALA A 503 -4.35 3.32 -2.64
CA ALA A 503 -5.12 4.42 -2.07
C ALA A 503 -4.69 5.77 -2.66
N GLU A 504 -3.40 5.96 -2.93
CA GLU A 504 -2.88 7.14 -3.61
C GLU A 504 -3.43 7.25 -5.04
N MET A 505 -3.35 6.18 -5.81
CA MET A 505 -3.89 6.16 -7.18
C MET A 505 -5.41 6.36 -7.22
N ALA A 506 -6.15 5.76 -6.28
CA ALA A 506 -7.59 5.95 -6.18
C ALA A 506 -7.96 7.40 -5.80
N THR A 507 -7.20 8.02 -4.92
CA THR A 507 -7.36 9.43 -4.55
C THR A 507 -7.05 10.36 -5.73
N GLN A 508 -5.97 10.09 -6.47
CA GLN A 508 -5.63 10.83 -7.68
C GLN A 508 -6.72 10.69 -8.75
N PHE A 509 -7.23 9.47 -8.96
CA PHE A 509 -8.36 9.22 -9.86
C PHE A 509 -9.60 10.03 -9.46
N GLY A 510 -9.92 10.07 -8.16
CA GLY A 510 -11.01 10.89 -7.63
C GLY A 510 -10.79 12.39 -7.85
N ASN A 511 -9.58 12.90 -7.63
CA ASN A 511 -9.23 14.30 -7.90
C ASN A 511 -9.41 14.65 -9.39
N ILE A 512 -8.99 13.76 -10.29
CA ILE A 512 -9.12 13.99 -11.73
C ILE A 512 -10.60 13.93 -12.15
N THR A 513 -11.34 12.94 -11.71
CA THR A 513 -12.73 12.71 -12.17
C THR A 513 -13.72 13.70 -11.60
N LEU A 514 -13.58 14.09 -10.34
CA LEU A 514 -14.55 14.94 -9.64
C LEU A 514 -14.22 16.43 -9.75
N TRP A 515 -12.93 16.79 -9.76
CA TRP A 515 -12.49 18.16 -9.52
C TRP A 515 -11.71 18.80 -10.68
N SER A 516 -11.26 18.03 -11.70
CA SER A 516 -10.47 18.61 -12.80
C SER A 516 -11.25 19.60 -13.67
N VAL A 517 -12.57 19.64 -13.55
CA VAL A 517 -13.42 20.68 -14.19
C VAL A 517 -13.03 22.08 -13.71
N ILE A 518 -12.54 22.21 -12.47
CA ILE A 518 -12.04 23.45 -11.88
C ILE A 518 -10.71 23.86 -12.52
N TRP A 519 -9.87 22.85 -12.75
CA TRP A 519 -8.53 23.05 -13.30
C TRP A 519 -8.20 21.97 -14.35
N PRO A 520 -8.49 22.22 -15.64
CA PRO A 520 -8.38 21.20 -16.70
C PRO A 520 -6.98 20.63 -16.94
N LEU A 521 -5.93 21.22 -16.36
CA LEU A 521 -4.57 20.67 -16.41
C LEU A 521 -4.33 19.52 -15.43
N ALA A 522 -5.25 19.24 -14.49
CA ALA A 522 -5.09 18.18 -13.51
C ALA A 522 -4.79 16.80 -14.14
N PRO A 523 -5.45 16.33 -15.21
CA PRO A 523 -5.09 15.08 -15.86
C PRO A 523 -3.70 15.07 -16.50
N VAL A 524 -3.21 16.22 -16.98
CA VAL A 524 -1.83 16.34 -17.51
C VAL A 524 -0.82 16.09 -16.40
N MET A 525 -1.06 16.73 -15.25
CA MET A 525 -0.19 16.54 -14.08
C MET A 525 -0.29 15.11 -13.54
N GLY A 526 -1.49 14.52 -13.52
CA GLY A 526 -1.68 13.11 -13.18
C GLY A 526 -0.94 12.15 -14.12
N PHE A 527 -0.95 12.42 -15.42
CA PHE A 527 -0.18 11.64 -16.39
C PHE A 527 1.33 11.73 -16.13
N LEU A 528 1.85 12.93 -15.90
CA LEU A 528 3.25 13.14 -15.57
C LEU A 528 3.63 12.47 -14.25
N ASN A 529 2.78 12.62 -13.21
CA ASN A 529 3.00 11.97 -11.93
C ASN A 529 3.08 10.44 -12.09
N ASN A 530 2.12 9.81 -12.77
CA ASN A 530 2.10 8.36 -12.93
C ASN A 530 3.28 7.83 -13.75
N TRP A 531 3.86 8.66 -14.62
CA TRP A 531 5.10 8.32 -15.30
C TRP A 531 6.28 8.21 -14.31
N PHE A 532 6.37 9.13 -13.34
CA PHE A 532 7.36 9.06 -12.25
C PHE A 532 7.02 7.95 -11.27
N GLU A 533 5.76 7.82 -10.87
CA GLU A 533 5.27 6.85 -9.90
C GLU A 533 5.61 5.41 -10.30
N LEU A 534 5.35 5.06 -11.55
CA LEU A 534 5.66 3.74 -12.07
C LEU A 534 7.14 3.37 -11.90
N ARG A 535 8.05 4.33 -11.97
CA ARG A 535 9.50 4.15 -11.80
C ARG A 535 9.93 4.22 -10.36
N SER A 536 9.33 5.12 -9.62
CA SER A 536 9.54 5.28 -8.18
C SER A 536 9.14 4.02 -7.44
N ASP A 537 7.96 3.46 -7.75
CA ASP A 537 7.46 2.25 -7.12
C ASP A 537 8.29 1.01 -7.48
N ALA A 538 8.76 0.93 -8.72
CA ALA A 538 9.70 -0.13 -9.09
C ALA A 538 11.02 -0.03 -8.31
N LEU A 539 11.57 1.17 -8.15
CA LEU A 539 12.76 1.40 -7.33
C LEU A 539 12.48 1.13 -5.85
N LYS A 540 11.32 1.56 -5.36
CA LYS A 540 10.84 1.30 -3.99
C LYS A 540 10.77 -0.20 -3.74
N LEU A 541 10.11 -0.96 -4.61
CA LEU A 541 9.96 -2.41 -4.51
C LEU A 541 11.30 -3.16 -4.47
N CYS A 542 12.25 -2.78 -5.31
CA CYS A 542 13.51 -3.52 -5.48
C CYS A 542 14.64 -3.06 -4.53
N VAL A 543 14.57 -1.81 -4.00
CA VAL A 543 15.70 -1.21 -3.27
C VAL A 543 15.33 -0.65 -1.90
N ASN A 544 14.13 -0.07 -1.74
CA ASN A 544 13.78 0.74 -0.57
C ASN A 544 12.95 0.01 0.47
N VAL A 545 12.35 -1.13 0.12
CA VAL A 545 11.55 -1.95 1.04
C VAL A 545 12.09 -3.37 1.11
N ARG A 546 11.66 -4.14 2.12
CA ARG A 546 11.93 -5.58 2.19
C ARG A 546 11.17 -6.30 1.09
N ARG A 547 11.75 -7.39 0.59
CA ARG A 547 11.01 -8.25 -0.32
C ARG A 547 9.73 -8.71 0.36
N ALA A 548 8.60 -8.47 -0.29
CA ALA A 548 7.31 -8.93 0.22
C ALA A 548 7.18 -10.45 0.10
N VAL A 549 6.46 -11.06 1.04
CA VAL A 549 6.04 -12.45 0.90
C VAL A 549 4.99 -12.51 -0.22
N PRO A 550 5.22 -13.31 -1.28
CA PRO A 550 4.27 -13.40 -2.38
C PRO A 550 2.92 -13.92 -1.93
N GLN A 551 1.86 -13.28 -2.40
CA GLN A 551 0.48 -13.68 -2.13
C GLN A 551 -0.25 -13.93 -3.45
N ARG A 552 -0.97 -15.05 -3.51
CA ARG A 552 -1.86 -15.37 -4.63
C ARG A 552 -3.16 -14.59 -4.48
N VAL A 553 -3.52 -13.85 -5.49
CA VAL A 553 -4.78 -13.10 -5.51
C VAL A 553 -5.38 -13.15 -6.91
N GLU A 554 -6.71 -13.22 -6.99
CA GLU A 554 -7.43 -13.18 -8.25
C GLU A 554 -7.68 -11.74 -8.71
N ARG A 555 -7.89 -10.82 -7.75
CA ARG A 555 -8.29 -9.44 -7.99
C ARG A 555 -7.55 -8.49 -7.04
N ILE A 556 -7.54 -7.21 -7.37
CA ILE A 556 -6.93 -6.17 -6.51
C ILE A 556 -7.66 -5.95 -5.18
N GLY A 557 -8.65 -6.79 -4.87
CA GLY A 557 -9.38 -6.77 -3.62
C GLY A 557 -10.38 -5.62 -3.50
N PRO A 558 -10.61 -5.09 -2.29
CA PRO A 558 -11.71 -4.16 -2.01
C PRO A 558 -11.59 -2.81 -2.70
N VAL A 559 -10.42 -2.43 -3.18
CA VAL A 559 -10.25 -1.20 -3.98
C VAL A 559 -11.12 -1.23 -5.22
N SER A 560 -11.30 -2.40 -5.83
CA SER A 560 -12.24 -2.61 -6.95
C SER A 560 -13.71 -2.54 -6.52
N TYR A 561 -14.02 -2.86 -5.25
CA TYR A 561 -15.41 -2.93 -4.76
C TYR A 561 -15.95 -1.60 -4.23
N THR A 562 -15.10 -0.72 -3.69
CA THR A 562 -15.54 0.53 -3.06
C THR A 562 -16.18 1.52 -4.04
N HIS A 563 -15.88 1.39 -5.32
CA HIS A 563 -16.47 2.22 -6.36
C HIS A 563 -17.65 1.60 -7.11
N LEU A 564 -18.00 0.30 -6.91
CA LEU A 564 -18.80 -0.41 -7.91
C LEU A 564 -19.89 -1.36 -7.41
N ARG A 565 -20.04 -1.62 -6.12
CA ARG A 565 -21.07 -2.56 -5.61
C ARG A 565 -22.43 -1.97 -5.29
N ALA A 566 -22.79 -0.84 -5.87
CA ALA A 566 -24.19 -0.40 -5.79
C ALA A 566 -25.15 -1.24 -6.65
N HIS A 567 -24.66 -2.17 -7.48
CA HIS A 567 -25.50 -2.89 -8.46
C HIS A 567 -25.40 -4.42 -8.47
N GLU A 568 -24.61 -5.08 -7.62
CA GLU A 568 -24.46 -6.54 -7.66
C GLU A 568 -25.14 -7.33 -6.51
N THR A 569 -25.98 -6.68 -5.71
CA THR A 569 -26.71 -7.39 -4.62
C THR A 569 -27.88 -8.25 -5.09
N ASP A 570 -28.23 -8.26 -6.38
CA ASP A 570 -29.44 -8.93 -6.88
C ASP A 570 -29.20 -10.27 -7.60
N SER A 571 -27.99 -10.85 -7.57
CA SER A 571 -27.74 -12.09 -8.33
C SER A 571 -27.53 -13.36 -7.49
N TYR A 572 -27.73 -13.32 -6.17
CA TYR A 572 -27.65 -14.51 -5.30
C TYR A 572 -28.83 -14.56 -4.32
N LEU A 573 -30.02 -14.68 -4.85
CA LEU A 573 -31.20 -15.25 -4.18
C LEU A 573 -31.70 -16.45 -4.96
#